data_33ef910c052b5afed0dd029bad04769a
#
_entry.id   33ef910c052b5afed0dd029bad04769a
#
_cell.length_a   1.000
_cell.length_b   1.000
_cell.length_c   1.000
_cell.angle_alpha   90.00
_cell.angle_beta   90.00
_cell.angle_gamma   90.00
#
_symmetry.space_group_name_H-M   'P 1'
#
loop_
_entity.id
_entity.type
_entity.pdbx_description
1 polymer ?
#
loop_
_entity_poly.entity_id
_entity_poly.type
_entity_poly.pdbx_seq_one_letter_code
_entity_poly.pdbx_strand_id
1 'polypeptide(L)'
;IPESHILENYSESIHGEGLLKKGLVVAATCASCHTAHKILPHTDPRSSIARKNIAKTCTRCHAEIEAVHRKVIKGQLWEKEANVLPACVDCHQPHKARRVFYDQGMADNDCLVCHGRKEIRSSKDGRSLWVDAVQLKSSRHAKTSCSQCHSQVNASHTRPCETITQKVDCASCHAEPGQLFQKSVHGQLLARNDPNAPTCIECHGTHGVLGRKDPQSPSFPTNVPDLCARCHREGQKAAVRYTGPEHQIIERYAESIHGKGLLKSGLTVTATCTDCHTAHSELPMSNPASSVNPANVPATCGRCHLGIEEQFNRSVHVTQIGKTDKPLPVCNDCHTAHTIKRADTEGFKLEIMSQCGRCHEKIAETYFDTYHGKVSQLGYTKTAKCYDCHGAHDILPVSDPRSHLSRENVVKTCQKCHQGATRRFAGYLTHATHHDPEKYPFLFWTFWGMTGLLVGTFVIGGVHTALWLPRALKMQKEKRLGQGKMESPKDDNGRDEESSTEDGAGDEADKS
;
A
#
# COMPACT_ATOMS: atom_id res chain seq x y z
N ILE A 1 38.77 6.70 14.86
CA ILE A 1 40.12 7.26 14.60
C ILE A 1 40.42 8.20 15.75
N PRO A 2 41.56 8.09 16.46
CA PRO A 2 41.92 9.06 17.50
C PRO A 2 42.02 10.44 16.85
N GLU A 3 41.39 11.44 17.47
CA GLU A 3 41.54 12.82 17.04
C GLU A 3 43.01 13.25 17.20
N SER A 4 43.61 13.72 16.14
CA SER A 4 44.96 14.32 16.17
C SER A 4 44.81 15.84 16.31
N HIS A 5 45.88 16.51 16.80
CA HIS A 5 45.97 17.97 16.90
C HIS A 5 44.89 18.58 17.85
N ILE A 6 44.59 17.92 18.96
CA ILE A 6 43.53 18.34 19.91
C ILE A 6 43.80 19.77 20.46
N LEU A 7 45.06 20.09 20.79
CA LEU A 7 45.38 21.40 21.34
C LEU A 7 45.26 22.53 20.31
N GLU A 8 45.69 22.30 19.10
CA GLU A 8 45.57 23.22 17.97
C GLU A 8 44.07 23.42 17.65
N ASN A 9 43.32 22.32 17.54
CA ASN A 9 41.87 22.36 17.30
C ASN A 9 41.11 23.12 18.42
N TYR A 10 41.49 22.89 19.68
CA TYR A 10 40.89 23.61 20.79
C TYR A 10 41.26 25.11 20.76
N SER A 11 42.53 25.46 20.49
CA SER A 11 42.97 26.87 20.42
C SER A 11 42.21 27.67 19.37
N GLU A 12 41.80 27.01 18.29
CA GLU A 12 41.01 27.59 17.18
C GLU A 12 39.47 27.50 17.43
N SER A 13 39.05 26.81 18.47
CA SER A 13 37.63 26.72 18.83
C SER A 13 37.11 28.00 19.48
N ILE A 14 35.77 28.20 19.51
CA ILE A 14 35.16 29.34 20.21
C ILE A 14 35.56 29.38 21.71
N HIS A 15 35.74 28.22 22.32
CA HIS A 15 36.16 28.12 23.73
C HIS A 15 37.62 28.50 23.89
N GLY A 16 38.50 27.97 23.01
CA GLY A 16 39.90 28.28 23.01
C GLY A 16 40.20 29.74 22.65
N GLU A 17 39.56 30.29 21.63
CA GLU A 17 39.66 31.71 21.30
C GLU A 17 39.15 32.61 22.43
N GLY A 18 38.05 32.25 23.06
CA GLY A 18 37.51 32.93 24.22
C GLY A 18 38.53 33.01 25.37
N LEU A 19 39.16 31.86 25.68
CA LEU A 19 40.12 31.75 26.75
C LEU A 19 41.45 32.40 26.40
N LEU A 20 42.10 32.00 25.28
CA LEU A 20 43.47 32.29 24.98
C LEU A 20 43.68 33.66 24.30
N LYS A 21 42.72 34.08 23.43
CA LYS A 21 42.84 35.35 22.71
C LYS A 21 42.08 36.49 23.36
N LYS A 22 40.91 36.20 24.03
CA LYS A 22 40.06 37.24 24.62
C LYS A 22 40.12 37.29 26.13
N GLY A 23 40.86 36.38 26.77
CA GLY A 23 41.06 36.34 28.23
C GLY A 23 39.79 36.01 29.00
N LEU A 24 38.77 35.35 28.37
CA LEU A 24 37.52 35.01 29.02
C LEU A 24 37.68 33.77 29.89
N VAL A 25 37.98 33.99 31.16
CA VAL A 25 38.19 32.91 32.17
C VAL A 25 36.96 32.01 32.40
N VAL A 26 35.76 32.43 31.94
CA VAL A 26 34.54 31.64 31.96
C VAL A 26 34.42 30.69 30.74
N ALA A 27 35.29 30.79 29.74
CA ALA A 27 35.31 29.92 28.64
C ALA A 27 35.60 28.47 29.07
N ALA A 28 34.95 27.48 28.41
CA ALA A 28 35.17 26.10 28.77
C ALA A 28 36.60 25.66 28.51
N THR A 29 37.25 25.09 29.51
CA THR A 29 38.58 24.47 29.41
C THR A 29 38.47 22.95 29.21
N CYS A 30 39.61 22.26 29.00
CA CYS A 30 39.65 20.81 28.92
C CYS A 30 38.98 20.16 30.15
N ALA A 31 39.25 20.67 31.36
CA ALA A 31 38.71 20.16 32.60
C ALA A 31 37.18 20.43 32.74
N SER A 32 36.66 21.43 32.07
CA SER A 32 35.21 21.73 32.08
C SER A 32 34.40 20.60 31.40
N CYS A 33 34.98 19.96 30.40
CA CYS A 33 34.34 18.85 29.70
C CYS A 33 34.78 17.48 30.23
N HIS A 34 36.09 17.27 30.40
CA HIS A 34 36.69 15.97 30.77
C HIS A 34 36.82 15.74 32.27
N THR A 35 36.49 16.71 33.11
CA THR A 35 36.78 16.76 34.56
C THR A 35 38.29 16.89 34.85
N ALA A 36 38.68 17.32 36.08
CA ALA A 36 40.07 17.56 36.42
C ALA A 36 40.80 16.32 36.95
N HIS A 37 40.10 15.50 37.75
CA HIS A 37 40.74 14.40 38.52
C HIS A 37 40.22 13.01 38.15
N LYS A 38 39.14 12.91 37.37
CA LYS A 38 38.53 11.65 36.97
C LYS A 38 38.29 11.61 35.46
N ILE A 39 39.42 11.74 34.74
CA ILE A 39 39.37 11.70 33.28
C ILE A 39 39.14 10.26 32.82
N LEU A 40 37.94 10.00 32.28
CA LEU A 40 37.54 8.69 31.77
C LEU A 40 37.37 8.75 30.24
N PRO A 41 37.65 7.67 29.51
CA PRO A 41 37.42 7.63 28.08
C PRO A 41 35.91 7.77 27.75
N HIS A 42 35.59 8.26 26.57
CA HIS A 42 34.20 8.46 26.13
C HIS A 42 33.38 7.15 26.10
N THR A 43 34.05 6.01 26.04
CA THR A 43 33.45 4.68 26.07
C THR A 43 33.01 4.25 27.49
N ASP A 44 33.56 4.86 28.55
CA ASP A 44 33.14 4.58 29.92
C ASP A 44 31.79 5.29 30.21
N PRO A 45 30.75 4.55 30.61
CA PRO A 45 29.44 5.15 30.90
C PRO A 45 29.45 6.22 32.00
N ARG A 46 30.49 6.25 32.88
CA ARG A 46 30.66 7.24 33.95
C ARG A 46 31.34 8.51 33.48
N SER A 47 31.92 8.50 32.27
CA SER A 47 32.62 9.67 31.71
C SER A 47 31.65 10.82 31.47
N SER A 48 32.07 12.04 31.81
CA SER A 48 31.34 13.27 31.49
C SER A 48 31.14 13.49 29.99
N ILE A 49 32.03 12.90 29.19
CA ILE A 49 31.99 12.98 27.73
C ILE A 49 31.43 11.71 27.07
N ALA A 50 30.93 10.75 27.87
CA ALA A 50 30.18 9.63 27.33
C ALA A 50 28.91 10.14 26.63
N ARG A 51 28.52 9.50 25.52
CA ARG A 51 27.40 9.92 24.67
C ARG A 51 26.15 10.25 25.47
N LYS A 52 25.79 9.44 26.46
CA LYS A 52 24.63 9.66 27.32
C LYS A 52 24.75 10.84 28.29
N ASN A 53 25.98 11.29 28.61
CA ASN A 53 26.25 12.35 29.58
C ASN A 53 26.60 13.68 28.92
N ILE A 54 26.89 13.71 27.62
CA ILE A 54 27.42 14.88 26.92
C ILE A 54 26.46 16.07 26.97
N ALA A 55 25.17 15.85 26.82
CA ALA A 55 24.17 16.90 26.91
C ALA A 55 24.23 17.61 28.28
N LYS A 56 24.30 16.83 29.37
CA LYS A 56 24.41 17.34 30.74
C LYS A 56 25.72 18.13 30.94
N THR A 57 26.80 17.73 30.25
CA THR A 57 28.07 18.44 30.31
C THR A 57 28.01 19.79 29.61
N CYS A 58 27.41 19.87 28.42
CA CYS A 58 27.25 21.11 27.67
C CYS A 58 26.28 22.08 28.32
N THR A 59 25.16 21.61 28.86
CA THR A 59 24.11 22.46 29.47
C THR A 59 24.51 23.10 30.79
N ARG A 60 25.63 22.71 31.39
CA ARG A 60 26.18 23.45 32.58
C ARG A 60 26.44 24.92 32.27
N CYS A 61 26.82 25.23 31.04
CA CYS A 61 27.11 26.60 30.60
C CYS A 61 26.12 27.08 29.55
N HIS A 62 25.56 26.17 28.77
CA HIS A 62 24.62 26.45 27.68
C HIS A 62 23.15 26.12 28.09
N ALA A 63 22.71 26.63 29.25
CA ALA A 63 21.39 26.33 29.84
C ALA A 63 20.22 26.70 28.90
N GLU A 64 20.28 27.83 28.20
CA GLU A 64 19.22 28.28 27.31
C GLU A 64 19.10 27.48 25.99
N ILE A 65 20.10 26.66 25.66
CA ILE A 65 20.07 25.83 24.48
C ILE A 65 18.96 24.79 24.54
N GLU A 66 18.46 24.45 25.74
CA GLU A 66 17.27 23.61 25.92
C GLU A 66 16.01 24.19 25.26
N ALA A 67 15.88 25.51 25.21
CA ALA A 67 14.75 26.15 24.57
C ALA A 67 14.72 25.96 23.05
N VAL A 68 15.90 25.88 22.45
CA VAL A 68 16.09 25.70 20.99
C VAL A 68 16.01 24.22 20.62
N HIS A 69 16.46 23.31 21.47
CA HIS A 69 16.62 21.88 21.17
C HIS A 69 15.81 21.01 22.14
N ARG A 70 14.60 21.42 22.51
CA ARG A 70 13.74 20.79 23.52
C ARG A 70 13.58 19.28 23.43
N LYS A 71 13.60 18.73 22.24
CA LYS A 71 13.43 17.26 22.02
C LYS A 71 14.75 16.51 22.17
N VAL A 72 15.88 17.17 21.96
CA VAL A 72 17.20 16.54 21.87
C VAL A 72 18.00 16.67 23.16
N ILE A 73 17.70 17.70 23.98
CA ILE A 73 18.54 18.08 25.13
C ILE A 73 17.83 17.90 26.48
N LYS A 74 16.56 17.54 26.53
CA LYS A 74 16.00 17.10 27.80
C LYS A 74 16.70 15.81 28.22
N GLY A 75 17.55 15.90 29.25
CA GLY A 75 18.40 14.82 29.74
C GLY A 75 17.71 13.46 29.90
N GLN A 76 16.40 13.46 30.15
CA GLN A 76 15.60 12.25 30.23
C GLN A 76 15.50 11.46 28.90
N LEU A 77 15.47 12.11 27.76
CA LEU A 77 15.47 11.46 26.45
C LEU A 77 16.85 10.89 26.11
N TRP A 78 17.91 11.64 26.42
CA TRP A 78 19.28 11.20 26.23
C TRP A 78 19.64 9.98 27.08
N GLU A 79 19.22 9.98 28.33
CA GLU A 79 19.50 8.87 29.25
C GLU A 79 18.78 7.58 28.79
N LYS A 80 17.63 7.70 28.15
CA LYS A 80 16.86 6.54 27.66
C LYS A 80 17.29 6.07 26.27
N GLU A 81 17.68 6.99 25.39
CA GLU A 81 17.86 6.73 23.97
C GLU A 81 19.19 7.33 23.43
N ALA A 82 20.25 7.23 24.21
CA ALA A 82 21.55 7.85 23.95
C ALA A 82 22.19 7.46 22.58
N ASN A 83 21.76 6.36 21.99
CA ASN A 83 22.28 5.90 20.68
C ASN A 83 21.35 6.22 19.51
N VAL A 84 20.14 6.71 19.79
CA VAL A 84 19.11 7.01 18.78
C VAL A 84 19.06 8.50 18.46
N LEU A 85 19.28 9.34 19.47
CA LEU A 85 19.27 10.81 19.31
C LEU A 85 20.70 11.35 19.03
N PRO A 86 20.85 12.37 18.16
CA PRO A 86 22.14 12.99 17.91
C PRO A 86 22.65 13.69 19.17
N ALA A 87 23.88 13.42 19.56
CA ALA A 87 24.54 14.12 20.66
C ALA A 87 25.00 15.50 20.21
N CYS A 88 25.19 16.44 21.17
CA CYS A 88 25.72 17.76 20.86
C CYS A 88 27.00 17.66 20.00
N VAL A 89 27.82 16.66 20.27
CA VAL A 89 29.09 16.40 19.56
C VAL A 89 28.94 15.81 18.17
N ASP A 90 27.79 15.32 17.80
CA ASP A 90 27.52 14.84 16.45
C ASP A 90 27.35 15.99 15.45
N CYS A 91 26.88 17.15 15.96
CA CYS A 91 26.73 18.39 15.19
C CYS A 91 27.83 19.43 15.50
N HIS A 92 28.31 19.46 16.73
CA HIS A 92 29.33 20.38 17.20
C HIS A 92 30.63 19.60 17.49
N GLN A 93 31.64 19.67 16.61
CA GLN A 93 32.90 18.97 16.83
C GLN A 93 33.53 19.42 18.17
N PRO A 94 33.81 18.51 19.11
CA PRO A 94 34.13 18.85 20.51
C PRO A 94 35.31 19.84 20.63
N HIS A 95 36.40 19.54 19.96
CA HIS A 95 37.62 20.35 20.04
C HIS A 95 37.71 21.46 18.97
N LYS A 96 36.74 21.48 18.03
CA LYS A 96 36.61 22.52 16.99
C LYS A 96 35.28 23.26 17.07
N ALA A 97 34.61 23.24 18.25
CA ALA A 97 33.37 23.93 18.42
C ALA A 97 33.48 25.41 18.05
N ARG A 98 32.78 25.85 17.03
CA ARG A 98 32.76 27.23 16.56
C ARG A 98 31.35 27.82 16.75
N ARG A 99 31.32 29.17 16.74
CA ARG A 99 30.02 29.83 16.55
C ARG A 99 29.42 29.35 15.23
N VAL A 100 28.14 29.23 15.22
CA VAL A 100 27.33 28.99 14.01
C VAL A 100 27.56 30.10 12.97
N PHE A 101 28.13 31.25 13.41
CA PHE A 101 28.58 32.36 12.58
C PHE A 101 30.10 32.38 12.64
N TYR A 102 30.76 32.41 11.49
CA TYR A 102 32.18 32.61 11.42
C TYR A 102 32.54 34.00 11.99
N ASP A 103 33.59 34.09 12.77
CA ASP A 103 34.09 35.35 13.36
C ASP A 103 34.39 36.46 12.33
N GLN A 104 34.42 36.12 11.06
CA GLN A 104 34.63 37.04 9.92
C GLN A 104 33.36 37.42 9.19
N GLY A 105 32.20 37.26 9.80
CA GLY A 105 30.92 37.69 9.21
C GLY A 105 30.30 36.77 8.18
N MET A 106 30.73 35.49 8.10
CA MET A 106 30.06 34.49 7.22
C MET A 106 28.79 33.96 7.85
N ALA A 107 27.79 34.80 7.94
CA ALA A 107 26.43 34.42 8.27
C ALA A 107 25.75 33.77 7.04
N ASP A 108 24.60 33.16 7.24
CA ASP A 108 23.78 32.58 6.14
C ASP A 108 23.52 33.62 5.03
N ASN A 109 23.37 34.90 5.39
CA ASN A 109 23.19 36.00 4.44
C ASN A 109 24.44 36.16 3.55
N ASP A 110 25.61 35.96 4.07
CA ASP A 110 26.86 36.04 3.31
C ASP A 110 26.96 34.92 2.28
N CYS A 111 26.53 33.70 2.67
CA CYS A 111 26.43 32.58 1.75
C CYS A 111 25.43 32.90 0.61
N LEU A 112 24.31 33.50 0.95
CA LEU A 112 23.25 33.85 0.01
C LEU A 112 23.61 35.00 -0.93
N VAL A 113 24.63 35.82 -0.64
CA VAL A 113 25.13 36.80 -1.61
C VAL A 113 25.58 36.16 -2.92
N CYS A 114 26.15 34.95 -2.85
CA CYS A 114 26.50 34.15 -4.02
C CYS A 114 25.44 33.13 -4.34
N HIS A 115 25.08 32.29 -3.37
CA HIS A 115 24.14 31.17 -3.57
C HIS A 115 22.68 31.58 -3.76
N GLY A 116 22.32 32.84 -3.48
CA GLY A 116 21.00 33.39 -3.80
C GLY A 116 20.81 33.77 -5.28
N ARG A 117 21.88 33.74 -6.10
CA ARG A 117 21.85 34.09 -7.52
C ARG A 117 21.46 32.86 -8.36
N LYS A 118 20.48 32.98 -9.23
CA LYS A 118 20.01 31.86 -10.08
C LYS A 118 21.04 31.34 -11.07
N GLU A 119 22.00 32.20 -11.42
CA GLU A 119 23.04 31.95 -12.42
C GLU A 119 24.21 31.15 -11.87
N ILE A 120 24.35 31.07 -10.54
CA ILE A 120 25.50 30.41 -9.93
C ILE A 120 25.54 28.93 -10.33
N ARG A 121 26.73 28.53 -10.81
CA ARG A 121 26.99 27.16 -11.25
C ARG A 121 28.28 26.64 -10.65
N SER A 122 28.35 25.35 -10.41
CA SER A 122 29.59 24.67 -10.05
C SER A 122 30.56 24.70 -11.22
N SER A 123 31.81 25.11 -10.95
CA SER A 123 32.88 25.10 -11.93
C SER A 123 33.30 23.69 -12.32
N LYS A 124 33.00 22.69 -11.50
CA LYS A 124 33.39 21.30 -11.72
C LYS A 124 32.48 20.53 -12.65
N ASP A 125 31.17 20.70 -12.51
CA ASP A 125 30.15 19.89 -13.17
C ASP A 125 28.96 20.69 -13.73
N GLY A 126 29.00 22.03 -13.65
CA GLY A 126 27.99 22.92 -14.19
C GLY A 126 26.64 22.89 -13.47
N ARG A 127 26.48 22.08 -12.44
CA ARG A 127 25.22 22.00 -11.68
C ARG A 127 24.86 23.33 -11.03
N SER A 128 23.57 23.60 -10.89
CA SER A 128 23.11 24.77 -10.16
C SER A 128 23.50 24.69 -8.69
N LEU A 129 24.03 25.77 -8.18
CA LEU A 129 24.34 25.99 -6.76
C LEU A 129 23.39 27.00 -6.13
N TRP A 130 22.34 27.38 -6.86
CA TRP A 130 21.35 28.34 -6.39
C TRP A 130 20.51 27.78 -5.24
N VAL A 131 20.31 28.62 -4.25
CA VAL A 131 19.43 28.37 -3.09
C VAL A 131 18.31 29.41 -3.12
N ASP A 132 17.07 28.93 -3.11
CA ASP A 132 15.92 29.80 -2.95
C ASP A 132 15.79 30.23 -1.47
N ALA A 133 16.14 31.46 -1.18
CA ALA A 133 16.10 32.01 0.17
C ALA A 133 14.68 32.06 0.76
N VAL A 134 13.65 32.18 -0.08
CA VAL A 134 12.25 32.19 0.36
C VAL A 134 11.83 30.77 0.78
N GLN A 135 12.13 29.78 -0.03
CA GLN A 135 11.90 28.39 0.32
C GLN A 135 12.67 27.96 1.59
N LEU A 136 13.93 28.38 1.71
CA LEU A 136 14.73 28.09 2.90
C LEU A 136 14.08 28.68 4.17
N LYS A 137 13.65 29.94 4.11
CA LYS A 137 12.98 30.63 5.23
C LYS A 137 11.63 30.01 5.61
N SER A 138 10.92 29.42 4.67
CA SER A 138 9.66 28.72 4.92
C SER A 138 9.86 27.26 5.32
N SER A 139 11.06 26.72 5.22
CA SER A 139 11.36 25.33 5.50
C SER A 139 11.33 24.99 7.00
N ARG A 140 11.28 23.71 7.30
CA ARG A 140 11.45 23.21 8.68
C ARG A 140 12.84 23.50 9.26
N HIS A 141 13.81 23.76 8.39
CA HIS A 141 15.19 24.09 8.73
C HIS A 141 15.49 25.61 8.65
N ALA A 142 14.47 26.46 8.62
CA ALA A 142 14.61 27.93 8.55
C ALA A 142 15.50 28.55 9.61
N LYS A 143 15.68 27.86 10.73
CA LYS A 143 16.53 28.30 11.86
C LYS A 143 17.88 27.57 11.93
N THR A 144 18.13 26.65 10.98
CA THR A 144 19.38 25.90 10.90
C THR A 144 20.32 26.64 9.95
N SER A 145 21.53 26.95 10.39
CA SER A 145 22.48 27.66 9.53
C SER A 145 23.01 26.79 8.41
N CYS A 146 23.44 27.43 7.33
CA CYS A 146 24.05 26.75 6.19
C CYS A 146 25.23 25.86 6.62
N SER A 147 26.07 26.35 7.52
CA SER A 147 27.26 25.64 8.02
C SER A 147 26.94 24.42 8.89
N GLN A 148 25.73 24.34 9.48
CA GLN A 148 25.35 23.16 10.25
C GLN A 148 25.08 21.95 9.34
N CYS A 149 24.52 22.19 8.16
CA CYS A 149 24.32 21.15 7.16
C CYS A 149 25.58 20.95 6.31
N HIS A 150 26.20 22.03 5.90
CA HIS A 150 27.41 22.06 5.08
C HIS A 150 28.67 22.22 5.93
N SER A 151 28.87 21.36 6.92
CA SER A 151 29.94 21.47 7.94
C SER A 151 31.37 21.42 7.39
N GLN A 152 31.55 20.91 6.17
CA GLN A 152 32.87 20.79 5.54
C GLN A 152 33.19 21.95 4.58
N VAL A 153 32.32 22.93 4.46
CA VAL A 153 32.54 24.09 3.61
C VAL A 153 33.62 24.99 4.25
N ASN A 154 34.72 25.19 3.56
CA ASN A 154 35.66 26.27 3.88
C ASN A 154 35.19 27.54 3.18
N ALA A 155 34.33 28.29 3.83
CA ALA A 155 33.69 29.47 3.26
C ALA A 155 34.70 30.65 3.17
N SER A 156 34.59 31.44 2.08
CA SER A 156 35.41 32.61 1.86
C SER A 156 34.68 33.68 1.05
N HIS A 157 34.90 34.97 1.37
CA HIS A 157 34.38 36.10 0.58
C HIS A 157 35.30 36.45 -0.60
N THR A 158 36.56 36.06 -0.56
CA THR A 158 37.59 36.51 -1.49
C THR A 158 37.92 35.49 -2.56
N ARG A 159 37.51 34.26 -2.41
CA ARG A 159 37.74 33.17 -3.35
C ARG A 159 36.52 32.28 -3.46
N PRO A 160 36.32 31.49 -4.56
CA PRO A 160 35.30 30.48 -4.63
C PRO A 160 35.44 29.50 -3.48
N CYS A 161 34.29 29.06 -2.91
CA CYS A 161 34.27 28.00 -1.93
C CYS A 161 34.77 26.70 -2.56
N GLU A 162 35.53 25.92 -1.80
CA GLU A 162 35.95 24.60 -2.28
C GLU A 162 34.74 23.71 -2.61
N THR A 163 34.85 22.99 -3.72
CA THR A 163 33.82 22.05 -4.10
C THR A 163 33.78 20.89 -3.11
N ILE A 164 32.65 20.74 -2.41
CA ILE A 164 32.44 19.65 -1.50
C ILE A 164 31.90 18.46 -2.29
N THR A 165 32.56 17.34 -2.18
CA THR A 165 32.12 16.07 -2.78
C THR A 165 31.24 15.28 -1.83
N GLN A 166 31.36 15.53 -0.52
CA GLN A 166 30.59 14.82 0.48
C GLN A 166 29.16 15.39 0.55
N LYS A 167 28.17 14.48 0.49
CA LYS A 167 26.76 14.83 0.65
C LYS A 167 26.45 15.17 2.10
N VAL A 168 25.48 16.05 2.32
CA VAL A 168 24.98 16.35 3.66
C VAL A 168 24.42 15.06 4.29
N ASP A 169 24.85 14.75 5.49
CA ASP A 169 24.35 13.64 6.27
C ASP A 169 23.20 14.08 7.16
N CYS A 170 21.99 13.83 6.70
CA CYS A 170 20.76 14.13 7.45
C CYS A 170 20.64 13.29 8.73
N ALA A 171 21.21 12.07 8.75
CA ALA A 171 21.17 11.15 9.87
C ALA A 171 21.95 11.66 11.09
N SER A 172 22.87 12.61 10.92
CA SER A 172 23.57 13.26 12.03
C SER A 172 22.62 13.96 13.01
N CYS A 173 21.48 14.47 12.51
CA CYS A 173 20.42 15.07 13.33
C CYS A 173 19.14 14.21 13.39
N HIS A 174 18.87 13.45 12.34
CA HIS A 174 17.72 12.56 12.21
C HIS A 174 18.14 11.09 12.36
N ALA A 175 18.71 10.74 13.52
CA ALA A 175 19.33 9.43 13.74
C ALA A 175 18.37 8.26 13.57
N GLU A 176 17.14 8.34 14.15
CA GLU A 176 16.15 7.27 14.07
C GLU A 176 15.69 7.02 12.61
N PRO A 177 15.17 8.01 11.87
CA PRO A 177 14.85 7.82 10.47
C PRO A 177 16.04 7.35 9.63
N GLY A 178 17.25 7.84 9.92
CA GLY A 178 18.49 7.42 9.25
C GLY A 178 18.80 5.94 9.46
N GLN A 179 18.67 5.44 10.69
CA GLN A 179 18.90 4.02 11.02
C GLN A 179 17.83 3.12 10.38
N LEU A 180 16.56 3.54 10.38
CA LEU A 180 15.49 2.81 9.70
C LEU A 180 15.73 2.75 8.20
N PHE A 181 16.07 3.88 7.59
CA PHE A 181 16.38 3.98 6.17
C PHE A 181 17.54 3.08 5.77
N GLN A 182 18.63 3.05 6.53
CA GLN A 182 19.78 2.17 6.24
C GLN A 182 19.40 0.69 6.18
N LYS A 183 18.42 0.26 6.96
CA LYS A 183 17.90 -1.11 6.96
C LYS A 183 16.89 -1.38 5.85
N SER A 184 16.29 -0.34 5.28
CA SER A 184 15.29 -0.43 4.22
C SER A 184 15.89 -0.92 2.89
N VAL A 185 15.02 -1.34 1.96
CA VAL A 185 15.41 -1.67 0.58
C VAL A 185 16.15 -0.49 -0.07
N HIS A 186 15.65 0.73 0.12
CA HIS A 186 16.26 1.95 -0.42
C HIS A 186 17.66 2.20 0.14
N GLY A 187 17.83 2.08 1.45
CA GLY A 187 19.13 2.25 2.10
C GLY A 187 20.14 1.16 1.72
N GLN A 188 19.68 -0.08 1.57
CA GLN A 188 20.53 -1.18 1.11
C GLN A 188 20.99 -0.99 -0.34
N LEU A 189 20.15 -0.47 -1.23
CA LEU A 189 20.53 -0.11 -2.59
C LEU A 189 21.57 1.01 -2.57
N LEU A 190 21.34 2.03 -1.74
CA LEU A 190 22.30 3.15 -1.58
C LEU A 190 23.66 2.65 -1.07
N ALA A 191 23.69 1.75 -0.10
CA ALA A 191 24.92 1.16 0.43
C ALA A 191 25.71 0.35 -0.62
N ARG A 192 25.02 -0.18 -1.62
CA ARG A 192 25.63 -0.86 -2.79
C ARG A 192 26.01 0.09 -3.93
N ASN A 193 25.91 1.40 -3.72
CA ASN A 193 26.12 2.43 -4.73
C ASN A 193 25.24 2.28 -5.99
N ASP A 194 24.01 1.78 -5.83
CA ASP A 194 23.07 1.70 -6.94
C ASP A 194 22.68 3.12 -7.40
N PRO A 195 22.88 3.48 -8.68
CA PRO A 195 22.63 4.84 -9.16
C PRO A 195 21.14 5.23 -9.13
N ASN A 196 20.24 4.27 -8.99
CA ASN A 196 18.82 4.50 -8.90
C ASN A 196 18.28 4.52 -7.46
N ALA A 197 19.16 4.29 -6.47
CA ALA A 197 18.77 4.36 -5.06
C ALA A 197 18.38 5.79 -4.68
N PRO A 198 17.20 6.02 -4.08
CA PRO A 198 16.86 7.32 -3.54
C PRO A 198 17.69 7.63 -2.30
N THR A 199 17.86 8.91 -2.02
CA THR A 199 18.40 9.41 -0.75
C THR A 199 17.30 10.23 -0.05
N CYS A 200 17.61 10.80 1.11
CA CYS A 200 16.64 11.62 1.86
C CYS A 200 16.07 12.76 1.01
N ILE A 201 16.89 13.36 0.15
CA ILE A 201 16.49 14.56 -0.62
C ILE A 201 15.51 14.24 -1.76
N GLU A 202 15.50 13.05 -2.30
CA GLU A 202 14.53 12.65 -3.34
C GLU A 202 13.10 12.66 -2.81
N CYS A 203 12.94 12.36 -1.51
CA CYS A 203 11.64 12.33 -0.86
C CYS A 203 11.28 13.64 -0.15
N HIS A 204 12.27 14.29 0.49
CA HIS A 204 12.01 15.46 1.34
C HIS A 204 12.43 16.80 0.71
N GLY A 205 13.14 16.77 -0.41
CA GLY A 205 13.74 17.97 -0.99
C GLY A 205 15.05 18.36 -0.27
N THR A 206 15.57 19.53 -0.62
CA THR A 206 16.85 20.04 -0.11
C THR A 206 16.63 21.20 0.87
N HIS A 207 16.63 22.43 0.37
CA HIS A 207 16.53 23.64 1.18
C HIS A 207 15.09 24.01 1.58
N GLY A 208 14.10 23.56 0.81
CA GLY A 208 12.67 23.80 1.05
C GLY A 208 11.96 22.63 1.75
N VAL A 209 12.62 21.97 2.70
CA VAL A 209 12.01 20.82 3.42
C VAL A 209 10.80 21.26 4.22
N LEU A 210 9.62 20.75 3.84
CA LEU A 210 8.34 21.03 4.48
C LEU A 210 7.91 19.88 5.39
N GLY A 211 7.10 20.20 6.40
CA GLY A 211 6.55 19.18 7.27
C GLY A 211 5.43 18.38 6.61
N ARG A 212 5.20 17.13 7.06
CA ARG A 212 4.16 16.23 6.53
C ARG A 212 2.73 16.84 6.54
N LYS A 213 2.49 17.83 7.40
CA LYS A 213 1.17 18.52 7.51
C LYS A 213 1.02 19.68 6.53
N ASP A 214 2.07 20.06 5.82
CA ASP A 214 2.03 21.13 4.84
C ASP A 214 1.56 20.57 3.49
N PRO A 215 0.47 21.12 2.90
CA PRO A 215 -0.04 20.63 1.61
C PRO A 215 0.96 20.70 0.46
N GLN A 216 1.98 21.58 0.55
CA GLN A 216 3.04 21.68 -0.44
C GLN A 216 4.19 20.68 -0.22
N SER A 217 4.21 19.98 0.92
CA SER A 217 5.22 18.97 1.19
C SER A 217 5.08 17.78 0.26
N PRO A 218 6.18 17.26 -0.33
CA PRO A 218 6.13 15.99 -1.06
C PRO A 218 5.62 14.82 -0.20
N SER A 219 5.81 14.88 1.11
CA SER A 219 5.35 13.87 2.07
C SER A 219 3.94 14.15 2.64
N PHE A 220 3.23 15.17 2.13
CA PHE A 220 1.82 15.35 2.47
C PHE A 220 0.98 14.20 1.90
N PRO A 221 -0.04 13.69 2.60
CA PRO A 221 -0.73 12.47 2.20
C PRO A 221 -1.15 12.40 0.73
N THR A 222 -1.76 13.46 0.18
CA THR A 222 -2.19 13.48 -1.24
C THR A 222 -1.04 13.48 -2.25
N ASN A 223 0.18 13.88 -1.82
CA ASN A 223 1.35 13.96 -2.68
C ASN A 223 2.20 12.68 -2.63
N VAL A 224 2.02 11.82 -1.61
CA VAL A 224 2.78 10.59 -1.44
C VAL A 224 2.69 9.65 -2.65
N PRO A 225 1.52 9.40 -3.26
CA PRO A 225 1.46 8.55 -4.44
C PRO A 225 2.31 9.06 -5.61
N ASP A 226 2.27 10.35 -5.88
CA ASP A 226 3.09 10.97 -6.94
C ASP A 226 4.58 10.98 -6.60
N LEU A 227 4.92 11.15 -5.33
CA LEU A 227 6.30 11.03 -4.85
C LEU A 227 6.87 9.63 -5.15
N CYS A 228 6.15 8.58 -4.80
CA CYS A 228 6.55 7.19 -5.06
C CYS A 228 6.54 6.87 -6.58
N ALA A 229 5.59 7.44 -7.31
CA ALA A 229 5.42 7.26 -8.75
C ALA A 229 6.64 7.67 -9.57
N ARG A 230 7.46 8.60 -9.09
CA ARG A 230 8.70 9.03 -9.76
C ARG A 230 9.63 7.86 -10.09
N CYS A 231 9.54 6.78 -9.32
CA CYS A 231 10.35 5.58 -9.52
C CYS A 231 9.51 4.31 -9.70
N HIS A 232 8.32 4.23 -9.09
CA HIS A 232 7.48 3.02 -9.03
C HIS A 232 6.32 2.99 -10.01
N ARG A 233 6.10 4.04 -10.81
CA ARG A 233 5.15 4.02 -11.93
C ARG A 233 5.68 3.12 -13.04
N GLU A 234 4.79 2.46 -13.78
CA GLU A 234 5.15 1.62 -14.91
C GLU A 234 6.09 2.39 -15.88
N GLY A 235 7.16 1.72 -16.31
CA GLY A 235 8.21 2.32 -17.14
C GLY A 235 9.28 3.14 -16.40
N GLN A 236 9.12 3.40 -15.10
CA GLN A 236 10.12 4.09 -14.29
C GLN A 236 11.16 3.13 -13.68
N LYS A 237 12.25 3.69 -13.16
CA LYS A 237 13.48 2.98 -12.76
C LYS A 237 13.27 1.81 -11.78
N ALA A 238 12.31 1.86 -10.89
CA ALA A 238 12.02 0.74 -9.98
C ALA A 238 11.10 -0.28 -10.65
N ALA A 239 10.07 0.17 -11.38
CA ALA A 239 9.10 -0.70 -12.03
C ALA A 239 9.74 -1.58 -13.11
N VAL A 240 10.64 -1.04 -13.93
CA VAL A 240 11.35 -1.82 -14.99
C VAL A 240 12.29 -2.88 -14.45
N ARG A 241 12.67 -2.80 -13.17
CA ARG A 241 13.55 -3.77 -12.49
C ARG A 241 12.77 -4.81 -11.70
N TYR A 242 11.47 -4.58 -11.54
CA TYR A 242 10.61 -5.48 -10.79
C TYR A 242 10.15 -6.66 -11.67
N THR A 243 10.38 -7.86 -11.21
CA THR A 243 10.05 -9.12 -11.92
C THR A 243 8.89 -9.88 -11.25
N GLY A 244 8.32 -9.35 -10.20
CA GLY A 244 7.20 -9.96 -9.49
C GLY A 244 5.86 -9.73 -10.18
N PRO A 245 4.75 -10.27 -9.66
CA PRO A 245 3.43 -10.24 -10.30
C PRO A 245 2.68 -8.90 -10.17
N GLU A 246 3.13 -8.01 -9.29
CA GLU A 246 2.44 -6.75 -9.01
C GLU A 246 2.95 -5.61 -9.89
N HIS A 247 2.24 -5.35 -10.98
CA HIS A 247 2.53 -4.27 -11.93
C HIS A 247 1.53 -3.14 -11.82
N GLN A 248 1.85 -1.97 -12.38
CA GLN A 248 0.98 -0.79 -12.41
C GLN A 248 0.46 -0.40 -11.02
N ILE A 249 1.31 -0.53 -9.99
CA ILE A 249 0.90 -0.36 -8.59
C ILE A 249 0.35 1.04 -8.28
N ILE A 250 0.85 2.07 -8.98
CA ILE A 250 0.39 3.46 -8.80
C ILE A 250 -1.02 3.64 -9.36
N GLU A 251 -1.25 3.14 -10.58
CA GLU A 251 -2.54 3.21 -11.26
C GLU A 251 -3.59 2.36 -10.51
N ARG A 252 -3.21 1.16 -10.11
CA ARG A 252 -4.07 0.28 -9.31
C ARG A 252 -4.43 0.89 -7.96
N TYR A 253 -3.45 1.50 -7.27
CA TYR A 253 -3.72 2.22 -6.03
C TYR A 253 -4.69 3.38 -6.27
N ALA A 254 -4.50 4.18 -7.32
CA ALA A 254 -5.38 5.31 -7.63
C ALA A 254 -6.84 4.88 -7.86
N GLU A 255 -7.05 3.68 -8.42
CA GLU A 255 -8.38 3.08 -8.63
C GLU A 255 -8.92 2.33 -7.40
N SER A 256 -8.11 2.09 -6.39
CA SER A 256 -8.55 1.47 -5.13
C SER A 256 -9.48 2.37 -4.33
N ILE A 257 -10.17 1.80 -3.34
CA ILE A 257 -10.98 2.61 -2.41
C ILE A 257 -10.14 3.63 -1.63
N HIS A 258 -8.92 3.25 -1.24
CA HIS A 258 -8.00 4.16 -0.56
C HIS A 258 -7.53 5.29 -1.49
N GLY A 259 -7.10 4.96 -2.69
CA GLY A 259 -6.68 5.95 -3.67
C GLY A 259 -7.80 6.90 -4.10
N LYS A 260 -9.01 6.39 -4.33
CA LYS A 260 -10.20 7.22 -4.62
C LYS A 260 -10.55 8.14 -3.45
N GLY A 261 -10.52 7.62 -2.23
CA GLY A 261 -10.73 8.42 -1.03
C GLY A 261 -9.72 9.55 -0.91
N LEU A 262 -8.44 9.25 -1.15
CA LEU A 262 -7.35 10.22 -1.07
C LEU A 262 -7.40 11.23 -2.21
N LEU A 263 -7.38 10.77 -3.46
CA LEU A 263 -7.12 11.60 -4.64
C LEU A 263 -8.39 12.26 -5.21
N LYS A 264 -9.56 11.59 -5.10
CA LYS A 264 -10.83 12.13 -5.61
C LYS A 264 -11.64 12.84 -4.53
N SER A 265 -11.59 12.35 -3.28
CA SER A 265 -12.38 12.94 -2.19
C SER A 265 -11.56 13.78 -1.21
N GLY A 266 -10.23 13.85 -1.36
CA GLY A 266 -9.35 14.65 -0.49
C GLY A 266 -9.24 14.13 0.96
N LEU A 267 -9.57 12.88 1.22
CA LEU A 267 -9.56 12.28 2.56
C LEU A 267 -8.13 11.92 2.98
N THR A 268 -7.44 12.86 3.60
CA THR A 268 -6.03 12.70 4.03
C THR A 268 -5.80 11.64 5.12
N VAL A 269 -6.88 11.11 5.71
CA VAL A 269 -6.82 9.99 6.67
C VAL A 269 -6.83 8.62 5.99
N THR A 270 -7.08 8.59 4.67
CA THR A 270 -7.05 7.36 3.89
C THR A 270 -5.63 6.84 3.77
N ALA A 271 -5.47 5.50 3.81
CA ALA A 271 -4.16 4.86 3.74
C ALA A 271 -3.41 5.23 2.46
N THR A 272 -2.17 5.68 2.60
CA THR A 272 -1.20 5.95 1.54
C THR A 272 -0.19 4.82 1.42
N CYS A 273 0.73 4.91 0.47
CA CYS A 273 1.81 3.93 0.30
C CYS A 273 2.58 3.70 1.61
N THR A 274 2.90 4.80 2.34
CA THR A 274 3.67 4.74 3.58
C THR A 274 2.91 4.19 4.78
N ASP A 275 1.59 4.14 4.72
CA ASP A 275 0.79 3.55 5.80
C ASP A 275 0.82 2.02 5.76
N CYS A 276 1.02 1.43 4.57
CA CYS A 276 1.20 -0.01 4.41
C CYS A 276 2.69 -0.41 4.42
N HIS A 277 3.54 0.30 3.66
CA HIS A 277 4.94 -0.05 3.46
C HIS A 277 5.91 0.60 4.45
N THR A 278 5.41 1.46 5.36
CA THR A 278 6.20 2.36 6.21
C THR A 278 6.88 3.48 5.41
N ALA A 279 7.54 4.43 6.09
CA ALA A 279 8.14 5.59 5.44
C ALA A 279 9.67 5.51 5.31
N HIS A 280 10.35 4.91 6.27
CA HIS A 280 11.81 4.85 6.30
C HIS A 280 12.33 3.41 6.48
N SER A 281 11.44 2.44 6.68
CA SER A 281 11.79 1.04 6.89
C SER A 281 11.06 0.13 5.90
N GLU A 282 11.01 0.53 4.64
CA GLU A 282 10.44 -0.27 3.56
C GLU A 282 11.25 -1.55 3.41
N LEU A 283 10.67 -2.67 3.83
CA LEU A 283 11.28 -3.99 3.76
C LEU A 283 10.56 -4.86 2.73
N PRO A 284 11.27 -5.79 2.08
CA PRO A 284 10.64 -6.72 1.16
C PRO A 284 9.64 -7.62 1.91
N MET A 285 8.58 -8.04 1.23
CA MET A 285 7.53 -8.90 1.80
C MET A 285 8.08 -10.19 2.43
N SER A 286 9.20 -10.71 1.92
CA SER A 286 9.87 -11.90 2.46
C SER A 286 10.55 -11.67 3.82
N ASN A 287 10.77 -10.42 4.21
CA ASN A 287 11.39 -10.12 5.51
C ASN A 287 10.33 -10.22 6.62
N PRO A 288 10.55 -11.01 7.69
CA PRO A 288 9.59 -11.14 8.78
C PRO A 288 9.24 -9.84 9.51
N ALA A 289 10.14 -8.85 9.47
CA ALA A 289 9.89 -7.52 10.07
C ALA A 289 9.15 -6.55 9.15
N SER A 290 8.89 -6.93 7.89
CA SER A 290 8.15 -6.08 6.94
C SER A 290 6.68 -5.94 7.36
N SER A 291 6.15 -4.73 7.32
CA SER A 291 4.73 -4.47 7.57
C SER A 291 3.80 -5.17 6.56
N VAL A 292 4.32 -5.49 5.37
CA VAL A 292 3.61 -6.21 4.31
C VAL A 292 3.98 -7.70 4.24
N ASN A 293 4.74 -8.21 5.22
CA ASN A 293 4.91 -9.65 5.39
C ASN A 293 3.55 -10.28 5.74
N PRO A 294 3.16 -11.43 5.18
CA PRO A 294 1.86 -12.06 5.48
C PRO A 294 1.53 -12.16 6.97
N ALA A 295 2.51 -12.48 7.82
CA ALA A 295 2.29 -12.55 9.27
C ALA A 295 1.91 -11.20 9.90
N ASN A 296 2.29 -10.08 9.30
CA ASN A 296 2.09 -8.73 9.83
C ASN A 296 0.94 -7.97 9.12
N VAL A 297 0.45 -8.47 7.97
CA VAL A 297 -0.63 -7.82 7.21
C VAL A 297 -1.89 -7.56 8.04
N PRO A 298 -2.39 -8.52 8.86
CA PRO A 298 -3.57 -8.25 9.69
C PRO A 298 -3.37 -7.05 10.62
N ALA A 299 -2.25 -6.98 11.33
CA ALA A 299 -1.92 -5.86 12.22
C ALA A 299 -1.69 -4.55 11.46
N THR A 300 -1.16 -4.60 10.23
CA THR A 300 -0.98 -3.42 9.38
C THR A 300 -2.33 -2.83 8.95
N CYS A 301 -3.28 -3.67 8.53
CA CYS A 301 -4.63 -3.25 8.22
C CYS A 301 -5.40 -2.82 9.47
N GLY A 302 -5.21 -3.53 10.57
CA GLY A 302 -5.85 -3.31 11.87
C GLY A 302 -5.56 -1.95 12.50
N ARG A 303 -4.46 -1.29 12.13
CA ARG A 303 -4.19 0.09 12.59
C ARG A 303 -5.34 1.05 12.31
N CYS A 304 -6.12 0.81 11.25
CA CYS A 304 -7.31 1.58 10.90
C CYS A 304 -8.59 0.72 10.97
N HIS A 305 -8.49 -0.57 10.68
CA HIS A 305 -9.59 -1.53 10.63
C HIS A 305 -9.57 -2.48 11.84
N LEU A 306 -9.39 -1.94 13.06
CA LEU A 306 -9.21 -2.71 14.29
C LEU A 306 -10.32 -3.75 14.51
N GLY A 307 -11.58 -3.36 14.37
CA GLY A 307 -12.71 -4.28 14.59
C GLY A 307 -12.75 -5.46 13.60
N ILE A 308 -12.23 -5.25 12.38
CA ILE A 308 -12.11 -6.31 11.38
C ILE A 308 -10.93 -7.23 11.72
N GLU A 309 -9.81 -6.68 12.14
CA GLU A 309 -8.66 -7.46 12.63
C GLU A 309 -9.06 -8.36 13.80
N GLU A 310 -9.81 -7.83 14.77
CA GLU A 310 -10.30 -8.59 15.92
C GLU A 310 -11.23 -9.73 15.51
N GLN A 311 -12.08 -9.53 14.50
CA GLN A 311 -12.92 -10.59 13.95
C GLN A 311 -12.06 -11.65 13.24
N PHE A 312 -11.13 -11.21 12.38
CA PHE A 312 -10.24 -12.11 11.65
C PHE A 312 -9.40 -12.98 12.58
N ASN A 313 -8.87 -12.39 13.66
CA ASN A 313 -8.08 -13.11 14.68
C ASN A 313 -8.88 -14.19 15.43
N ARG A 314 -10.20 -14.24 15.26
CA ARG A 314 -11.09 -15.28 15.81
C ARG A 314 -11.55 -16.29 14.76
N SER A 315 -11.06 -16.22 13.53
CA SER A 315 -11.47 -17.10 12.42
C SER A 315 -10.55 -18.31 12.25
N VAL A 316 -11.00 -19.26 11.45
CA VAL A 316 -10.19 -20.45 11.05
C VAL A 316 -9.00 -20.06 10.16
N HIS A 317 -8.93 -18.84 9.67
CA HIS A 317 -7.83 -18.35 8.84
C HIS A 317 -6.62 -17.88 9.65
N VAL A 318 -6.64 -18.03 10.97
CA VAL A 318 -5.45 -17.82 11.82
C VAL A 318 -4.93 -19.16 12.36
N THR A 319 -3.62 -19.26 12.52
CA THR A 319 -2.93 -20.51 12.91
C THR A 319 -3.37 -21.06 14.25
N GLN A 320 -3.83 -20.21 15.15
CA GLN A 320 -4.32 -20.60 16.48
C GLN A 320 -5.63 -21.41 16.42
N ILE A 321 -6.41 -21.24 15.36
CA ILE A 321 -7.73 -21.85 15.17
C ILE A 321 -7.72 -22.83 14.00
N GLY A 322 -7.15 -22.40 12.86
CA GLY A 322 -7.00 -23.23 11.66
C GLY A 322 -5.85 -24.21 11.81
N LYS A 323 -6.16 -25.43 12.19
CA LYS A 323 -5.19 -26.53 12.35
C LYS A 323 -4.85 -27.11 10.98
N THR A 324 -3.97 -26.46 10.24
CA THR A 324 -3.53 -26.89 8.90
C THR A 324 -2.07 -26.55 8.69
N ASP A 325 -1.37 -27.37 7.93
CA ASP A 325 0.02 -27.12 7.48
C ASP A 325 0.08 -26.26 6.22
N LYS A 326 -1.09 -25.92 5.64
CA LYS A 326 -1.16 -25.06 4.45
C LYS A 326 -1.05 -23.59 4.85
N PRO A 327 -0.46 -22.73 4.00
CA PRO A 327 -0.48 -21.29 4.21
C PRO A 327 -1.92 -20.79 4.35
N LEU A 328 -2.19 -20.05 5.43
CA LEU A 328 -3.49 -19.43 5.67
C LEU A 328 -3.55 -18.07 4.98
N PRO A 329 -4.72 -17.70 4.43
CA PRO A 329 -4.90 -16.41 3.77
C PRO A 329 -4.86 -15.27 4.79
N VAL A 330 -4.41 -14.10 4.33
CA VAL A 330 -4.48 -12.85 5.06
C VAL A 330 -5.31 -11.82 4.27
N CYS A 331 -5.46 -10.60 4.78
CA CYS A 331 -6.40 -9.62 4.24
C CYS A 331 -6.27 -9.40 2.73
N ASN A 332 -5.04 -9.27 2.21
CA ASN A 332 -4.80 -9.02 0.78
C ASN A 332 -5.00 -10.24 -0.13
N ASP A 333 -5.10 -11.44 0.41
CA ASP A 333 -5.45 -12.62 -0.39
C ASP A 333 -6.92 -12.60 -0.83
N CYS A 334 -7.77 -11.94 -0.04
CA CYS A 334 -9.18 -11.76 -0.33
C CYS A 334 -9.47 -10.38 -0.96
N HIS A 335 -8.84 -9.32 -0.45
CA HIS A 335 -9.14 -7.93 -0.84
C HIS A 335 -8.15 -7.36 -1.86
N THR A 336 -7.14 -8.14 -2.28
CA THR A 336 -5.99 -7.69 -3.08
C THR A 336 -5.12 -6.66 -2.34
N ALA A 337 -3.97 -6.27 -2.91
CA ALA A 337 -3.06 -5.31 -2.27
C ALA A 337 -3.29 -3.88 -2.78
N HIS A 338 -3.08 -3.63 -4.05
CA HIS A 338 -3.12 -2.29 -4.63
C HIS A 338 -4.46 -1.94 -5.32
N THR A 339 -5.36 -2.92 -5.52
CA THR A 339 -6.67 -2.73 -6.15
C THR A 339 -7.83 -2.96 -5.18
N ILE A 340 -7.64 -2.65 -3.90
CA ILE A 340 -8.67 -2.86 -2.86
C ILE A 340 -9.97 -2.17 -3.27
N LYS A 341 -11.04 -2.96 -3.40
CA LYS A 341 -12.38 -2.47 -3.82
C LYS A 341 -13.28 -2.24 -2.60
N ARG A 342 -14.31 -1.45 -2.79
CA ARG A 342 -15.40 -1.35 -1.80
C ARG A 342 -16.13 -2.69 -1.69
N ALA A 343 -16.24 -3.20 -0.47
CA ALA A 343 -16.86 -4.50 -0.20
C ALA A 343 -18.38 -4.52 -0.42
N ASP A 344 -19.04 -3.36 -0.43
CA ASP A 344 -20.49 -3.23 -0.65
C ASP A 344 -20.89 -3.20 -2.13
N THR A 345 -19.92 -3.05 -3.06
CA THR A 345 -20.19 -3.04 -4.49
C THR A 345 -20.55 -4.41 -5.02
N GLU A 346 -21.49 -4.46 -5.97
CA GLU A 346 -21.95 -5.71 -6.56
C GLU A 346 -20.83 -6.47 -7.28
N GLY A 347 -19.94 -5.76 -7.97
CA GLY A 347 -18.77 -6.36 -8.62
C GLY A 347 -17.84 -7.07 -7.62
N PHE A 348 -17.57 -6.45 -6.46
CA PHE A 348 -16.78 -7.09 -5.41
C PHE A 348 -17.48 -8.34 -4.85
N LYS A 349 -18.80 -8.27 -4.62
CA LYS A 349 -19.57 -9.40 -4.09
C LYS A 349 -19.54 -10.64 -4.99
N LEU A 350 -19.44 -10.47 -6.28
CA LEU A 350 -19.27 -11.59 -7.22
C LEU A 350 -17.82 -12.07 -7.29
N GLU A 351 -16.87 -11.14 -7.29
CA GLU A 351 -15.44 -11.44 -7.41
C GLU A 351 -14.88 -12.18 -6.19
N ILE A 352 -15.35 -11.84 -4.98
CA ILE A 352 -14.84 -12.44 -3.74
C ILE A 352 -15.04 -13.96 -3.68
N MET A 353 -16.03 -14.50 -4.36
CA MET A 353 -16.24 -15.95 -4.41
C MET A 353 -15.10 -16.67 -5.12
N SER A 354 -14.51 -16.05 -6.15
CA SER A 354 -13.35 -16.61 -6.81
C SER A 354 -12.11 -16.63 -5.91
N GLN A 355 -11.99 -15.67 -4.99
CA GLN A 355 -10.90 -15.66 -4.01
C GLN A 355 -11.04 -16.83 -3.03
N CYS A 356 -12.27 -17.13 -2.56
CA CYS A 356 -12.51 -18.33 -1.75
C CYS A 356 -12.15 -19.60 -2.52
N GLY A 357 -12.52 -19.68 -3.78
CA GLY A 357 -12.29 -20.82 -4.68
C GLY A 357 -10.81 -21.13 -4.92
N ARG A 358 -9.89 -20.15 -4.82
CA ARG A 358 -8.45 -20.39 -4.96
C ARG A 358 -7.90 -21.46 -4.00
N CYS A 359 -8.43 -21.50 -2.77
CA CYS A 359 -8.02 -22.47 -1.76
C CYS A 359 -9.07 -23.55 -1.55
N HIS A 360 -10.36 -23.23 -1.72
CA HIS A 360 -11.52 -24.10 -1.51
C HIS A 360 -12.16 -24.55 -2.84
N GLU A 361 -11.33 -24.96 -3.81
CA GLU A 361 -11.75 -25.27 -5.19
C GLU A 361 -12.93 -26.25 -5.24
N LYS A 362 -12.78 -27.42 -4.64
CA LYS A 362 -13.83 -28.45 -4.63
C LYS A 362 -15.15 -27.97 -3.98
N ILE A 363 -15.05 -27.13 -2.94
CA ILE A 363 -16.22 -26.59 -2.25
C ILE A 363 -16.87 -25.49 -3.09
N ALA A 364 -16.08 -24.69 -3.79
CA ALA A 364 -16.58 -23.68 -4.71
C ALA A 364 -17.32 -24.33 -5.89
N GLU A 365 -16.78 -25.40 -6.47
CA GLU A 365 -17.47 -26.18 -7.52
C GLU A 365 -18.84 -26.68 -7.04
N THR A 366 -18.88 -27.31 -5.86
CA THR A 366 -20.15 -27.80 -5.31
C THR A 366 -21.16 -26.68 -5.00
N TYR A 367 -20.66 -25.49 -4.60
CA TYR A 367 -21.52 -24.31 -4.44
C TYR A 367 -22.15 -23.90 -5.78
N PHE A 368 -21.38 -23.88 -6.86
CA PHE A 368 -21.86 -23.49 -8.17
C PHE A 368 -22.85 -24.51 -8.78
N ASP A 369 -22.90 -25.73 -8.27
CA ASP A 369 -23.94 -26.70 -8.60
C ASP A 369 -25.27 -26.40 -7.93
N THR A 370 -25.29 -25.60 -6.87
CA THR A 370 -26.52 -25.23 -6.16
C THR A 370 -27.29 -24.14 -6.90
N TYR A 371 -28.56 -23.94 -6.52
CA TYR A 371 -29.40 -22.83 -7.02
C TYR A 371 -28.71 -21.46 -6.76
N HIS A 372 -28.21 -21.23 -5.55
CA HIS A 372 -27.54 -19.99 -5.20
C HIS A 372 -26.31 -19.74 -6.11
N GLY A 373 -25.53 -20.77 -6.34
CA GLY A 373 -24.33 -20.67 -7.18
C GLY A 373 -24.67 -20.42 -8.65
N LYS A 374 -25.61 -21.15 -9.21
CA LYS A 374 -26.05 -20.96 -10.61
C LYS A 374 -26.59 -19.56 -10.87
N VAL A 375 -27.44 -19.06 -9.97
CA VAL A 375 -27.98 -17.70 -10.08
C VAL A 375 -26.90 -16.64 -9.89
N SER A 376 -25.89 -16.88 -9.03
CA SER A 376 -24.70 -16.01 -8.91
C SER A 376 -23.87 -15.97 -10.19
N GLN A 377 -23.68 -17.11 -10.86
CA GLN A 377 -22.95 -17.17 -12.14
C GLN A 377 -23.67 -16.38 -13.26
N LEU A 378 -25.00 -16.29 -13.19
CA LEU A 378 -25.78 -15.45 -14.09
C LEU A 378 -25.73 -13.96 -13.74
N GLY A 379 -24.91 -13.56 -12.75
CA GLY A 379 -24.70 -12.17 -12.39
C GLY A 379 -25.68 -11.59 -11.36
N TYR A 380 -26.58 -12.41 -10.78
CA TYR A 380 -27.52 -11.90 -9.79
C TYR A 380 -26.86 -11.75 -8.43
N THR A 381 -26.73 -10.51 -7.99
CA THR A 381 -25.92 -10.12 -6.83
C THR A 381 -26.61 -10.30 -5.48
N LYS A 382 -27.93 -10.45 -5.46
CA LYS A 382 -28.72 -10.61 -4.21
C LYS A 382 -28.81 -12.06 -3.71
N THR A 383 -28.34 -13.05 -4.49
CA THR A 383 -28.31 -14.44 -4.02
C THR A 383 -27.21 -14.63 -2.96
N ALA A 384 -27.43 -15.58 -2.05
CA ALA A 384 -26.47 -15.88 -0.98
C ALA A 384 -25.14 -16.39 -1.53
N LYS A 385 -24.04 -15.84 -1.03
CA LYS A 385 -22.66 -16.20 -1.36
C LYS A 385 -22.00 -16.90 -0.19
N CYS A 386 -20.76 -17.36 -0.36
CA CYS A 386 -20.02 -18.07 0.67
C CYS A 386 -20.05 -17.32 2.02
N TYR A 387 -19.76 -16.02 2.01
CA TYR A 387 -19.69 -15.20 3.23
C TYR A 387 -21.06 -14.91 3.86
N ASP A 388 -22.16 -14.96 3.12
CA ASP A 388 -23.49 -14.75 3.68
C ASP A 388 -23.89 -15.90 4.63
N CYS A 389 -23.35 -17.10 4.37
CA CYS A 389 -23.57 -18.27 5.19
C CYS A 389 -22.47 -18.47 6.24
N HIS A 390 -21.20 -18.36 5.82
CA HIS A 390 -20.05 -18.68 6.67
C HIS A 390 -19.53 -17.53 7.51
N GLY A 391 -19.97 -16.30 7.26
CA GLY A 391 -19.34 -15.08 7.76
C GLY A 391 -18.21 -14.61 6.83
N ALA A 392 -17.74 -13.37 7.02
CA ALA A 392 -16.71 -12.78 6.18
C ALA A 392 -15.33 -12.82 6.84
N HIS A 393 -15.22 -12.30 8.07
CA HIS A 393 -13.97 -12.21 8.80
C HIS A 393 -13.90 -13.11 10.03
N ASP A 394 -15.06 -13.60 10.50
CA ASP A 394 -15.25 -14.44 11.69
C ASP A 394 -15.63 -15.88 11.32
N ILE A 395 -15.06 -16.40 10.26
CA ILE A 395 -15.36 -17.75 9.76
C ILE A 395 -14.94 -18.81 10.77
N LEU A 396 -15.89 -19.61 11.24
CA LEU A 396 -15.67 -20.65 12.25
C LEU A 396 -16.15 -22.01 11.76
N PRO A 397 -15.58 -23.13 12.29
CA PRO A 397 -16.08 -24.45 12.01
C PRO A 397 -17.54 -24.58 12.41
N VAL A 398 -18.32 -25.40 11.70
CA VAL A 398 -19.74 -25.63 12.01
C VAL A 398 -19.94 -26.20 13.42
N SER A 399 -18.95 -26.90 13.97
CA SER A 399 -18.94 -27.41 15.32
C SER A 399 -18.77 -26.36 16.42
N ASP A 400 -18.30 -25.15 16.06
CA ASP A 400 -18.18 -24.05 17.03
C ASP A 400 -19.57 -23.42 17.23
N PRO A 401 -20.08 -23.31 18.48
CA PRO A 401 -21.39 -22.69 18.75
C PRO A 401 -21.52 -21.24 18.25
N ARG A 402 -20.40 -20.52 18.09
CA ARG A 402 -20.36 -19.15 17.59
C ARG A 402 -20.48 -19.08 16.06
N SER A 403 -20.26 -20.19 15.36
CA SER A 403 -20.36 -20.23 13.90
C SER A 403 -21.76 -19.84 13.43
N HIS A 404 -21.83 -19.08 12.35
CA HIS A 404 -23.07 -18.75 11.65
C HIS A 404 -23.86 -19.99 11.20
N LEU A 405 -23.15 -21.09 10.96
CA LEU A 405 -23.71 -22.39 10.52
C LEU A 405 -23.78 -23.44 11.63
N SER A 406 -23.50 -23.06 12.88
CA SER A 406 -23.70 -23.98 14.00
C SER A 406 -25.20 -24.41 14.07
N ARG A 407 -25.43 -25.55 14.72
CA ARG A 407 -26.81 -26.06 14.91
C ARG A 407 -27.77 -25.02 15.51
N GLU A 408 -27.24 -24.10 16.31
CA GLU A 408 -28.02 -23.07 17.00
C GLU A 408 -28.28 -21.84 16.12
N ASN A 409 -27.36 -21.51 15.22
CA ASN A 409 -27.41 -20.28 14.45
C ASN A 409 -27.85 -20.44 13.00
N VAL A 410 -27.78 -21.65 12.43
CA VAL A 410 -28.05 -21.89 10.99
C VAL A 410 -29.42 -21.41 10.54
N VAL A 411 -30.45 -21.58 11.38
CA VAL A 411 -31.82 -21.12 11.06
C VAL A 411 -31.86 -19.60 10.94
N LYS A 412 -31.25 -18.90 11.89
CA LYS A 412 -31.17 -17.44 11.86
C LYS A 412 -30.39 -16.94 10.64
N THR A 413 -29.35 -17.67 10.25
CA THR A 413 -28.55 -17.35 9.06
C THR A 413 -29.38 -17.47 7.79
N CYS A 414 -30.18 -18.54 7.64
CA CYS A 414 -31.11 -18.71 6.52
C CYS A 414 -32.20 -17.63 6.52
N GLN A 415 -32.71 -17.25 7.70
CA GLN A 415 -33.78 -16.26 7.87
C GLN A 415 -33.40 -14.84 7.44
N LYS A 416 -32.11 -14.53 7.28
CA LYS A 416 -31.66 -13.23 6.74
C LYS A 416 -32.26 -12.96 5.35
N CYS A 417 -32.49 -14.00 4.57
CA CYS A 417 -33.05 -13.90 3.23
C CYS A 417 -34.39 -14.67 3.09
N HIS A 418 -34.54 -15.81 3.78
CA HIS A 418 -35.72 -16.69 3.73
C HIS A 418 -36.57 -16.53 4.98
N GLN A 419 -37.43 -15.50 5.01
CA GLN A 419 -38.38 -15.29 6.11
C GLN A 419 -39.22 -16.57 6.34
N GLY A 420 -39.25 -17.04 7.57
CA GLY A 420 -39.95 -18.29 7.90
C GLY A 420 -39.13 -19.58 7.69
N ALA A 421 -37.81 -19.48 7.38
CA ALA A 421 -36.96 -20.65 7.36
C ALA A 421 -37.02 -21.41 8.70
N THR A 422 -37.17 -22.71 8.62
CA THR A 422 -37.22 -23.61 9.77
C THR A 422 -36.01 -24.52 9.81
N ARG A 423 -35.89 -25.34 10.85
CA ARG A 423 -34.80 -26.32 10.93
C ARG A 423 -34.82 -27.35 9.79
N ARG A 424 -36.01 -27.70 9.27
CA ARG A 424 -36.11 -28.56 8.08
C ARG A 424 -35.56 -27.86 6.84
N PHE A 425 -35.86 -26.58 6.66
CA PHE A 425 -35.31 -25.78 5.57
C PHE A 425 -33.79 -25.68 5.67
N ALA A 426 -33.26 -25.43 6.86
CA ALA A 426 -31.84 -25.35 7.12
C ALA A 426 -31.08 -26.69 6.99
N GLY A 427 -31.80 -27.82 6.92
CA GLY A 427 -31.27 -29.16 6.63
C GLY A 427 -30.95 -29.39 5.15
N TYR A 428 -31.14 -28.40 4.27
CA TYR A 428 -30.77 -28.48 2.88
C TYR A 428 -29.25 -28.69 2.70
N LEU A 429 -28.90 -29.59 1.78
CA LEU A 429 -27.51 -29.95 1.51
C LEU A 429 -26.86 -28.90 0.60
N THR A 430 -26.30 -27.86 1.18
CA THR A 430 -25.80 -26.68 0.47
C THR A 430 -24.60 -26.94 -0.41
N HIS A 431 -23.86 -28.05 -0.20
CA HIS A 431 -22.69 -28.45 -0.96
C HIS A 431 -22.84 -29.86 -1.55
N ALA A 432 -24.09 -30.31 -1.79
CA ALA A 432 -24.31 -31.58 -2.44
C ALA A 432 -23.98 -31.49 -3.93
N THR A 433 -23.30 -32.50 -4.43
CA THR A 433 -22.92 -32.60 -5.84
C THR A 433 -23.32 -33.95 -6.41
N HIS A 434 -23.65 -33.98 -7.70
CA HIS A 434 -23.86 -35.20 -8.46
C HIS A 434 -22.54 -35.81 -9.00
N HIS A 435 -21.41 -35.24 -8.70
CA HIS A 435 -20.10 -35.74 -9.13
C HIS A 435 -19.41 -36.67 -8.14
N ASP A 436 -19.93 -36.78 -6.89
CA ASP A 436 -19.36 -37.61 -5.84
C ASP A 436 -20.26 -38.83 -5.53
N PRO A 437 -19.96 -40.01 -6.11
CA PRO A 437 -20.75 -41.21 -5.91
C PRO A 437 -20.61 -41.82 -4.50
N GLU A 438 -19.51 -41.54 -3.79
CA GLU A 438 -19.31 -42.07 -2.45
C GLU A 438 -20.11 -41.30 -1.40
N LYS A 439 -20.05 -39.95 -1.47
CA LYS A 439 -20.72 -39.09 -0.51
C LYS A 439 -22.22 -38.90 -0.82
N TYR A 440 -22.58 -38.85 -2.11
CA TYR A 440 -23.95 -38.58 -2.56
C TYR A 440 -24.42 -39.60 -3.62
N PRO A 441 -24.44 -40.92 -3.34
CA PRO A 441 -24.72 -41.95 -4.33
C PRO A 441 -26.09 -41.78 -5.01
N PHE A 442 -27.12 -41.38 -4.25
CA PHE A 442 -28.45 -41.14 -4.80
C PHE A 442 -28.46 -40.02 -5.84
N LEU A 443 -27.80 -38.89 -5.55
CA LEU A 443 -27.74 -37.76 -6.48
C LEU A 443 -26.96 -38.14 -7.74
N PHE A 444 -25.85 -38.86 -7.59
CA PHE A 444 -25.03 -39.32 -8.70
C PHE A 444 -25.83 -40.21 -9.65
N TRP A 445 -26.41 -41.31 -9.15
CA TRP A 445 -27.11 -42.25 -9.98
C TRP A 445 -28.40 -41.67 -10.59
N THR A 446 -29.14 -40.85 -9.87
CA THR A 446 -30.33 -40.15 -10.39
C THR A 446 -29.96 -39.21 -11.54
N PHE A 447 -28.92 -38.39 -11.37
CA PHE A 447 -28.46 -37.44 -12.38
C PHE A 447 -28.02 -38.17 -13.66
N TRP A 448 -27.15 -39.17 -13.53
CA TRP A 448 -26.63 -39.89 -14.71
C TRP A 448 -27.71 -40.77 -15.36
N GLY A 449 -28.61 -41.34 -14.59
CA GLY A 449 -29.75 -42.08 -15.11
C GLY A 449 -30.71 -41.20 -15.92
N MET A 450 -31.04 -40.02 -15.40
CA MET A 450 -31.86 -39.04 -16.14
C MET A 450 -31.15 -38.47 -17.38
N THR A 451 -29.86 -38.19 -17.25
CA THR A 451 -29.05 -37.73 -18.40
C THR A 451 -28.98 -38.79 -19.49
N GLY A 452 -28.75 -40.05 -19.11
CA GLY A 452 -28.78 -41.17 -20.04
C GLY A 452 -30.13 -41.35 -20.75
N LEU A 453 -31.24 -41.23 -19.99
CA LEU A 453 -32.58 -41.25 -20.55
C LEU A 453 -32.81 -40.12 -21.55
N LEU A 454 -32.42 -38.89 -21.19
CA LEU A 454 -32.52 -37.71 -22.05
C LEU A 454 -31.71 -37.87 -23.35
N VAL A 455 -30.46 -38.22 -23.24
CA VAL A 455 -29.58 -38.47 -24.42
C VAL A 455 -30.14 -39.59 -25.24
N GLY A 456 -30.55 -40.70 -24.64
CA GLY A 456 -31.15 -41.83 -25.33
C GLY A 456 -32.41 -41.41 -26.13
N THR A 457 -33.29 -40.62 -25.54
CA THR A 457 -34.48 -40.09 -26.20
C THR A 457 -34.14 -39.23 -27.40
N PHE A 458 -33.14 -38.33 -27.28
CA PHE A 458 -32.70 -37.52 -28.45
C PHE A 458 -32.01 -38.36 -29.52
N VAL A 459 -31.21 -39.35 -29.15
CA VAL A 459 -30.57 -40.26 -30.09
C VAL A 459 -31.64 -41.07 -30.87
N ILE A 460 -32.58 -41.68 -30.15
CA ILE A 460 -33.69 -42.44 -30.76
C ILE A 460 -34.52 -41.53 -31.66
N GLY A 461 -34.93 -40.36 -31.17
CA GLY A 461 -35.66 -39.36 -31.94
C GLY A 461 -34.90 -38.88 -33.17
N GLY A 462 -33.59 -38.62 -33.03
CA GLY A 462 -32.71 -38.24 -34.13
C GLY A 462 -32.59 -39.34 -35.20
N VAL A 463 -32.36 -40.60 -34.79
CA VAL A 463 -32.33 -41.76 -35.69
C VAL A 463 -33.68 -41.94 -36.36
N HIS A 464 -34.75 -41.89 -35.62
CA HIS A 464 -36.10 -41.99 -36.19
C HIS A 464 -36.34 -40.89 -37.25
N THR A 465 -36.03 -39.67 -36.93
CA THR A 465 -36.15 -38.52 -37.86
C THR A 465 -35.29 -38.72 -39.11
N ALA A 466 -34.01 -39.12 -38.92
CA ALA A 466 -33.09 -39.35 -40.04
C ALA A 466 -33.60 -40.46 -40.97
N LEU A 467 -34.23 -41.54 -40.44
CA LEU A 467 -34.80 -42.61 -41.22
C LEU A 467 -36.14 -42.21 -41.88
N TRP A 468 -36.95 -41.41 -41.22
CA TRP A 468 -38.26 -40.99 -41.69
C TRP A 468 -38.21 -39.82 -42.67
N LEU A 469 -37.34 -38.87 -42.49
CA LEU A 469 -37.25 -37.61 -43.27
C LEU A 469 -37.08 -37.84 -44.79
N PRO A 470 -36.24 -38.77 -45.25
CA PRO A 470 -36.15 -39.05 -46.69
C PRO A 470 -37.46 -39.59 -47.30
N ARG A 471 -38.19 -40.42 -46.53
CA ARG A 471 -39.50 -40.93 -46.95
C ARG A 471 -40.54 -39.83 -46.99
N ALA A 472 -40.59 -38.97 -45.99
CA ALA A 472 -41.50 -37.82 -45.93
C ALA A 472 -41.26 -36.83 -47.06
N LEU A 473 -40.01 -36.51 -47.35
CA LEU A 473 -39.63 -35.65 -48.48
C LEU A 473 -40.00 -36.26 -49.84
N LYS A 474 -39.85 -37.57 -49.98
CA LYS A 474 -40.26 -38.28 -51.21
C LYS A 474 -41.78 -38.23 -51.36
N MET A 475 -42.57 -38.53 -50.32
CA MET A 475 -44.04 -38.43 -50.36
C MET A 475 -44.54 -37.01 -50.61
N GLN A 476 -43.87 -35.99 -50.06
CA GLN A 476 -44.20 -34.59 -50.31
C GLN A 476 -43.91 -34.19 -51.77
N LYS A 477 -42.83 -34.67 -52.32
CA LYS A 477 -42.48 -34.46 -53.73
C LYS A 477 -43.50 -35.16 -54.65
N GLU A 478 -43.90 -36.38 -54.32
CA GLU A 478 -44.93 -37.13 -55.09
C GLU A 478 -46.31 -36.45 -54.99
N LYS A 479 -46.71 -35.91 -53.83
CA LYS A 479 -47.95 -35.12 -53.69
C LYS A 479 -47.90 -33.85 -54.52
N ARG A 480 -46.80 -33.12 -54.55
CA ARG A 480 -46.63 -31.91 -55.37
C ARG A 480 -46.66 -32.22 -56.87
N LEU A 481 -46.07 -33.34 -57.30
CA LEU A 481 -46.13 -33.82 -58.68
C LEU A 481 -47.53 -34.32 -59.07
N GLY A 482 -48.31 -34.88 -58.12
CA GLY A 482 -49.69 -35.30 -58.35
C GLY A 482 -50.66 -34.12 -58.44
N GLN A 483 -50.44 -33.06 -57.63
CA GLN A 483 -51.29 -31.85 -57.72
C GLN A 483 -51.04 -31.03 -58.97
N GLY A 484 -49.82 -31.06 -59.54
CA GLY A 484 -49.49 -30.41 -60.82
C GLY A 484 -50.05 -31.12 -62.09
N LYS A 485 -50.74 -32.31 -61.95
CA LYS A 485 -51.38 -33.01 -63.00
C LYS A 485 -52.91 -32.86 -63.07
N MET A 486 -53.51 -32.09 -62.17
CA MET A 486 -54.95 -31.96 -62.05
C MET A 486 -55.47 -30.52 -62.27
N GLU A 487 -54.72 -29.71 -63.03
CA GLU A 487 -55.19 -28.42 -63.54
C GLU A 487 -55.14 -28.48 -65.07
N SER A 488 -56.23 -28.91 -65.68
CA SER A 488 -56.88 -28.37 -66.86
C SER A 488 -58.20 -29.15 -67.10
N PRO A 489 -59.36 -28.50 -67.10
CA PRO A 489 -59.89 -28.10 -68.42
C PRO A 489 -60.38 -26.67 -68.45
N LYS A 490 -60.29 -26.10 -69.63
CA LYS A 490 -60.93 -24.88 -70.08
C LYS A 490 -62.42 -24.99 -70.00
N ASP A 491 -63.07 -23.87 -69.66
CA ASP A 491 -64.22 -23.30 -70.37
C ASP A 491 -64.57 -21.93 -69.81
N ASP A 492 -64.50 -21.10 -70.56
CA ASP A 492 -65.18 -19.97 -71.23
C ASP A 492 -66.44 -19.46 -70.58
N ASN A 493 -66.57 -18.17 -70.59
CA ASN A 493 -67.64 -17.23 -70.45
C ASN A 493 -67.68 -16.30 -69.24
N GLY A 494 -67.43 -15.11 -69.63
CA GLY A 494 -67.60 -13.86 -69.05
C GLY A 494 -68.85 -13.50 -68.26
N ARG A 495 -68.66 -12.60 -67.42
CA ARG A 495 -69.38 -11.31 -67.29
C ARG A 495 -68.92 -10.57 -66.08
N ASP A 496 -68.73 -9.30 -66.31
CA ASP A 496 -68.45 -8.21 -65.43
C ASP A 496 -69.39 -8.14 -64.21
N GLU A 497 -68.91 -7.66 -63.13
CA GLU A 497 -69.53 -6.53 -62.41
C GLU A 497 -68.66 -6.13 -61.18
N GLU A 498 -68.51 -4.82 -61.16
CA GLU A 498 -67.87 -3.95 -60.18
C GLU A 498 -68.48 -4.06 -58.78
N SER A 499 -67.72 -3.62 -57.85
CA SER A 499 -67.94 -2.54 -56.86
C SER A 499 -67.22 -2.89 -55.55
N SER A 500 -66.25 -2.13 -55.30
CA SER A 500 -66.17 -0.92 -54.43
C SER A 500 -66.12 -1.20 -52.91
N THR A 501 -65.08 -0.57 -52.44
CA THR A 501 -64.96 0.21 -51.18
C THR A 501 -64.77 -0.57 -49.89
N GLU A 502 -63.88 -0.23 -49.14
CA GLU A 502 -63.26 0.85 -48.42
C GLU A 502 -62.81 0.35 -47.04
N ASP A 503 -61.66 0.76 -46.66
CA ASP A 503 -61.22 1.47 -45.48
C ASP A 503 -61.10 0.78 -44.09
N GLY A 504 -60.02 1.14 -43.53
CA GLY A 504 -59.82 1.44 -42.12
C GLY A 504 -58.66 0.64 -41.45
N ALA A 505 -57.52 1.08 -41.41
CA ALA A 505 -56.82 2.10 -40.57
C ALA A 505 -56.88 1.87 -39.05
N GLY A 506 -55.77 1.96 -38.48
CA GLY A 506 -55.54 2.28 -37.04
C GLY A 506 -54.65 1.22 -36.37
N ASP A 507 -53.43 1.40 -36.15
CA ASP A 507 -52.60 2.39 -35.44
C ASP A 507 -52.66 2.24 -33.90
N GLU A 508 -51.49 2.48 -33.37
CA GLU A 508 -51.06 2.75 -31.96
C GLU A 508 -50.73 1.50 -31.10
N ALA A 509 -49.46 1.34 -30.79
CA ALA A 509 -48.55 2.14 -29.92
C ALA A 509 -48.97 2.09 -28.43
N ASP A 510 -48.14 1.71 -27.61
CA ASP A 510 -47.41 2.43 -26.58
C ASP A 510 -47.21 1.64 -25.26
N LYS A 511 -46.01 1.66 -24.83
CA LYS A 511 -45.44 1.85 -23.47
C LYS A 511 -46.06 1.06 -22.27
N SER A 512 -45.19 0.34 -21.67
CA SER A 512 -44.54 0.75 -20.40
C SER A 512 -43.39 -0.21 -20.04
#